data_b9297f1ba4fbb8f06bb046081eb8f82d
#
_entry.id   b9297f1ba4fbb8f06bb046081eb8f82d
#
_cell.length_a   1.000
_cell.length_b   1.000
_cell.length_c   1.000
_cell.angle_alpha   90.00
_cell.angle_beta   90.00
_cell.angle_gamma   90.00
#
_symmetry.space_group_name_H-M   'P 1'
#
loop_
_entity.id
_entity.type
_entity.pdbx_description
1 polymer ?
#
loop_
_entity_poly.entity_id
_entity_poly.type
_entity_poly.pdbx_seq_one_letter_code
_entity_poly.pdbx_strand_id
1 'polypeptide(L)'
;NLVLSKEDVQENIQYERIEQDIDMNVKVLDEQNALPVTQAPNTILLSWPLRAADSTEYGVHGVSAHRDHDQDYPGYLLDYFCSNRTYDLAIGYNHMGTDIFLWPFAWYKMEHDEVEVIAAAPGTIIGKDNGNYDRNCGLSAEVDWNAVYIQHPDGTRTWYGHLKNGSLTPKKVGDWVERGEYLGIVGSSGASTGPHLHFEVYDSDGDLVDPYRGNCNQTTDRSLWLNQRSYFDPAVNKLMTHSAPPSFPDCPQVENLNAQNEFQQGDSIYFGSYYRDQQAGVMSI
;
A
#
# COMPACT_ATOMS: atom_id res chain seq x y z
N ASN A 1 32.46 -7.62 12.10
CA ASN A 1 31.69 -6.63 12.87
C ASN A 1 31.13 -5.63 11.86
N LEU A 2 29.93 -5.89 11.35
CA LEU A 2 29.14 -4.85 10.69
C LEU A 2 28.81 -3.79 11.75
N VAL A 3 29.21 -2.57 11.48
CA VAL A 3 28.76 -1.41 12.25
C VAL A 3 27.48 -0.95 11.56
N LEU A 4 26.34 -1.27 12.13
CA LEU A 4 25.04 -0.75 11.67
C LEU A 4 25.10 0.78 11.60
N SER A 5 24.57 1.40 10.55
CA SER A 5 24.46 2.84 10.47
C SER A 5 23.39 3.34 11.47
N LYS A 6 23.33 4.65 11.72
CA LYS A 6 22.22 5.20 12.54
C LYS A 6 20.84 4.98 11.91
N GLU A 7 20.79 4.89 10.59
CA GLU A 7 19.56 4.67 9.81
C GLU A 7 19.06 3.23 9.97
N ASP A 8 19.95 2.22 9.95
CA ASP A 8 19.61 0.80 10.19
C ASP A 8 18.95 0.57 11.56
N VAL A 9 19.47 1.27 12.56
CA VAL A 9 18.97 1.15 13.94
C VAL A 9 17.57 1.78 14.05
N GLN A 10 17.25 2.80 13.25
CA GLN A 10 16.06 3.62 13.42
C GLN A 10 14.82 3.01 12.74
N GLU A 11 14.98 2.36 11.60
CA GLU A 11 13.85 1.66 10.92
C GLU A 11 13.41 0.44 11.75
N ASN A 12 14.36 -0.35 12.24
CA ASN A 12 14.07 -1.44 13.17
C ASN A 12 13.39 -0.92 14.46
N ILE A 13 13.80 0.24 14.99
CA ILE A 13 13.17 0.85 16.17
C ILE A 13 11.72 1.24 15.89
N GLN A 14 11.39 1.74 14.70
CA GLN A 14 10.02 2.09 14.35
C GLN A 14 9.12 0.85 14.31
N TYR A 15 9.52 -0.21 13.60
CA TYR A 15 8.78 -1.47 13.54
C TYR A 15 8.63 -2.11 14.92
N GLU A 16 9.72 -2.21 15.71
CA GLU A 16 9.68 -2.73 17.08
C GLU A 16 8.70 -1.93 17.98
N ARG A 17 8.65 -0.60 17.83
CA ARG A 17 7.69 0.24 18.58
C ARG A 17 6.25 -0.03 18.16
N ILE A 18 5.99 -0.11 16.85
CA ILE A 18 4.65 -0.41 16.32
C ILE A 18 4.18 -1.78 16.82
N GLU A 19 5.03 -2.80 16.75
CA GLU A 19 4.72 -4.14 17.24
C GLU A 19 4.43 -4.15 18.74
N GLN A 20 5.23 -3.45 19.56
CA GLN A 20 5.01 -3.32 21.00
C GLN A 20 3.68 -2.63 21.31
N ASP A 21 3.34 -1.56 20.60
CA ASP A 21 2.08 -0.83 20.78
C ASP A 21 0.87 -1.70 20.37
N ILE A 22 1.00 -2.44 19.26
CA ILE A 22 0.00 -3.40 18.80
C ILE A 22 -0.21 -4.51 19.83
N ASP A 23 0.85 -5.14 20.31
CA ASP A 23 0.76 -6.24 21.27
C ASP A 23 0.18 -5.78 22.60
N MET A 24 0.51 -4.57 23.05
CA MET A 24 -0.10 -3.97 24.24
C MET A 24 -1.61 -3.73 24.02
N ASN A 25 -2.01 -3.20 22.88
CA ASN A 25 -3.41 -2.99 22.55
C ASN A 25 -4.17 -4.31 22.43
N VAL A 26 -3.61 -5.31 21.74
CA VAL A 26 -4.20 -6.66 21.60
C VAL A 26 -4.42 -7.29 22.97
N LYS A 27 -3.45 -7.20 23.87
CA LYS A 27 -3.59 -7.71 25.24
C LYS A 27 -4.74 -7.03 26.00
N VAL A 28 -4.85 -5.71 25.95
CA VAL A 28 -5.93 -4.95 26.59
C VAL A 28 -7.29 -5.32 25.99
N LEU A 29 -7.38 -5.45 24.66
CA LEU A 29 -8.62 -5.82 23.98
C LEU A 29 -9.06 -7.26 24.28
N ASP A 30 -8.10 -8.18 24.40
CA ASP A 30 -8.35 -9.57 24.77
C ASP A 30 -8.90 -9.67 26.21
N GLU A 31 -8.27 -8.97 27.17
CA GLU A 31 -8.75 -8.88 28.56
C GLU A 31 -10.17 -8.30 28.64
N GLN A 32 -10.58 -7.45 27.70
CA GLN A 32 -11.91 -6.87 27.60
C GLN A 32 -12.91 -7.74 26.81
N ASN A 33 -12.46 -8.87 26.26
CA ASN A 33 -13.20 -9.70 25.29
C ASN A 33 -13.68 -8.91 24.06
N ALA A 34 -12.91 -7.92 23.62
CA ALA A 34 -13.22 -7.07 22.49
C ALA A 34 -12.62 -7.59 21.17
N LEU A 35 -11.75 -8.59 21.23
CA LEU A 35 -11.26 -9.27 20.02
C LEU A 35 -12.23 -10.37 19.60
N PRO A 36 -12.44 -10.58 18.29
CA PRO A 36 -13.24 -11.71 17.82
C PRO A 36 -12.60 -13.02 18.30
N VAL A 37 -13.42 -13.92 18.80
CA VAL A 37 -12.96 -15.26 19.21
C VAL A 37 -12.39 -15.94 17.98
N THR A 38 -11.13 -16.34 18.05
CA THR A 38 -10.46 -17.13 17.01
C THR A 38 -11.21 -18.45 16.85
N GLN A 39 -12.09 -18.51 15.86
CA GLN A 39 -12.60 -19.81 15.40
C GLN A 39 -11.50 -20.41 14.52
N ALA A 40 -11.37 -21.74 14.58
CA ALA A 40 -10.36 -22.54 13.89
C ALA A 40 -9.97 -22.01 12.50
N PRO A 41 -8.75 -22.36 12.00
CA PRO A 41 -8.02 -21.67 10.94
C PRO A 41 -8.76 -21.68 9.61
N ASN A 42 -9.75 -20.83 9.46
CA ASN A 42 -10.25 -20.45 8.17
C ASN A 42 -9.44 -19.25 7.74
N THR A 43 -8.39 -19.48 6.97
CA THR A 43 -7.56 -18.44 6.39
C THR A 43 -8.45 -17.37 5.79
N ILE A 44 -8.37 -16.15 6.35
CA ILE A 44 -9.15 -15.03 5.84
C ILE A 44 -8.75 -14.76 4.40
N LEU A 45 -9.72 -14.40 3.56
CA LEU A 45 -9.46 -13.98 2.19
C LEU A 45 -9.54 -12.46 2.10
N LEU A 46 -8.55 -11.86 1.49
CA LEU A 46 -8.37 -10.42 1.36
C LEU A 46 -8.96 -9.91 0.05
N SER A 47 -9.77 -8.87 0.09
CA SER A 47 -10.13 -8.08 -1.07
C SER A 47 -9.05 -7.03 -1.35
N TRP A 48 -9.04 -6.47 -2.56
CA TRP A 48 -8.12 -5.39 -2.91
C TRP A 48 -8.30 -4.19 -1.96
N PRO A 49 -7.23 -3.64 -1.38
CA PRO A 49 -7.32 -2.66 -0.29
C PRO A 49 -7.51 -1.21 -0.75
N LEU A 50 -7.70 -0.97 -2.05
CA LEU A 50 -7.93 0.37 -2.60
C LEU A 50 -9.25 0.47 -3.34
N ARG A 51 -9.87 1.65 -3.25
CA ARG A 51 -11.05 2.03 -4.00
C ARG A 51 -10.91 3.46 -4.52
N ALA A 52 -11.32 3.71 -5.77
CA ALA A 52 -11.49 5.07 -6.25
C ALA A 52 -12.65 5.74 -5.49
N ALA A 53 -12.46 6.98 -5.01
CA ALA A 53 -13.51 7.74 -4.35
C ALA A 53 -14.68 8.05 -5.33
N ASP A 54 -14.35 8.29 -6.61
CA ASP A 54 -15.33 8.33 -7.68
C ASP A 54 -15.52 6.94 -8.29
N SER A 55 -16.69 6.37 -8.13
CA SER A 55 -17.06 5.05 -8.67
C SER A 55 -17.01 4.93 -10.19
N THR A 56 -16.87 6.04 -10.91
CA THR A 56 -16.70 6.05 -12.39
C THR A 56 -15.25 5.81 -12.81
N GLU A 57 -14.29 5.94 -11.88
CA GLU A 57 -12.87 5.63 -12.11
C GLU A 57 -12.56 4.18 -11.71
N TYR A 58 -12.03 3.38 -12.61
CA TYR A 58 -11.70 1.97 -12.39
C TYR A 58 -10.21 1.64 -12.50
N GLY A 59 -9.37 2.59 -12.88
CA GLY A 59 -7.94 2.41 -13.03
C GLY A 59 -7.14 3.49 -12.33
N VAL A 60 -6.91 3.37 -11.01
CA VAL A 60 -6.26 4.43 -10.20
C VAL A 60 -4.88 4.05 -9.68
N HIS A 61 -4.39 2.84 -9.96
CA HIS A 61 -3.18 2.31 -9.35
C HIS A 61 -2.37 1.39 -10.28
N GLY A 62 -1.16 1.06 -9.83
CA GLY A 62 -0.33 -0.06 -10.27
C GLY A 62 0.43 -0.66 -9.08
N VAL A 63 1.05 -1.83 -9.24
CA VAL A 63 1.92 -2.44 -8.23
C VAL A 63 3.37 -2.20 -8.61
N SER A 64 4.14 -1.55 -7.74
CA SER A 64 5.57 -1.30 -7.95
C SER A 64 6.45 -2.38 -7.33
N ALA A 65 6.09 -2.89 -6.16
CA ALA A 65 6.88 -3.89 -5.45
C ALA A 65 5.99 -4.91 -4.72
N HIS A 66 6.50 -6.12 -4.59
CA HIS A 66 5.99 -7.20 -3.74
C HIS A 66 6.96 -7.42 -2.58
N ARG A 67 6.58 -8.27 -1.62
CA ARG A 67 7.48 -8.70 -0.55
C ARG A 67 8.76 -9.31 -1.14
N ASP A 68 9.91 -8.99 -0.54
CA ASP A 68 11.17 -9.65 -0.83
C ASP A 68 11.29 -10.95 -0.03
N HIS A 69 11.55 -12.06 -0.73
CA HIS A 69 11.73 -13.38 -0.14
C HIS A 69 13.20 -13.75 0.05
N ASP A 70 14.15 -13.00 -0.55
CA ASP A 70 15.57 -13.15 -0.28
C ASP A 70 15.94 -12.39 1.00
N GLN A 71 16.70 -13.01 1.87
CA GLN A 71 17.16 -12.40 3.14
C GLN A 71 18.53 -11.73 3.02
N ASP A 72 19.25 -12.00 1.92
CA ASP A 72 20.51 -11.34 1.62
C ASP A 72 20.25 -9.95 1.01
N TYR A 73 21.21 -9.04 1.15
CA TYR A 73 21.20 -7.67 0.63
C TYR A 73 22.65 -7.19 0.45
N PRO A 74 22.91 -6.15 -0.33
CA PRO A 74 22.02 -5.44 -1.24
C PRO A 74 21.92 -6.12 -2.62
N GLY A 75 20.75 -6.01 -3.25
CA GLY A 75 20.55 -6.41 -4.64
C GLY A 75 20.24 -7.89 -4.86
N TYR A 76 19.86 -8.63 -3.78
CA TYR A 76 19.40 -10.00 -3.82
C TYR A 76 17.87 -10.04 -3.81
N LEU A 77 17.24 -9.84 -4.95
CA LEU A 77 15.81 -9.59 -5.09
C LEU A 77 15.06 -10.85 -5.51
N LEU A 78 14.04 -11.25 -4.74
CA LEU A 78 13.21 -12.41 -5.02
C LEU A 78 11.76 -12.16 -4.61
N ASP A 79 10.87 -11.94 -5.57
CA ASP A 79 9.44 -11.86 -5.29
C ASP A 79 8.74 -13.23 -5.37
N TYR A 80 7.44 -13.29 -5.01
CA TYR A 80 6.62 -14.50 -5.02
C TYR A 80 6.58 -15.21 -6.38
N PHE A 81 6.78 -14.48 -7.49
CA PHE A 81 6.74 -15.00 -8.85
C PHE A 81 8.10 -15.56 -9.33
N CYS A 82 9.13 -15.50 -8.49
CA CYS A 82 10.54 -15.78 -8.79
C CYS A 82 11.15 -14.73 -9.74
N SER A 83 10.77 -13.50 -9.60
CA SER A 83 11.27 -12.35 -10.34
C SER A 83 11.83 -11.32 -9.37
N ASN A 84 12.01 -10.08 -9.83
CA ASN A 84 12.67 -9.01 -9.10
C ASN A 84 11.80 -7.74 -8.96
N ARG A 85 10.47 -7.88 -8.96
CA ARG A 85 9.58 -6.75 -8.65
C ARG A 85 9.47 -6.56 -7.14
N THR A 86 10.59 -6.24 -6.53
CA THR A 86 10.78 -5.94 -5.12
C THR A 86 12.01 -5.07 -4.95
N TYR A 87 12.37 -4.71 -3.73
CA TYR A 87 13.63 -4.02 -3.45
C TYR A 87 14.16 -4.39 -2.08
N ASP A 88 15.47 -4.22 -1.93
CA ASP A 88 16.19 -4.24 -0.66
C ASP A 88 16.97 -2.93 -0.51
N LEU A 89 17.43 -2.66 0.69
CA LEU A 89 18.32 -1.54 0.98
C LEU A 89 19.65 -2.05 1.54
N ALA A 90 20.74 -1.35 1.21
CA ALA A 90 22.08 -1.68 1.71
C ALA A 90 22.19 -1.68 3.24
N ILE A 91 21.22 -1.09 3.92
CA ILE A 91 21.08 -1.05 5.37
C ILE A 91 20.51 -2.34 5.98
N GLY A 92 20.08 -3.31 5.16
CA GLY A 92 19.54 -4.59 5.63
C GLY A 92 18.03 -4.70 5.63
N TYR A 93 17.33 -3.72 5.06
CA TYR A 93 15.90 -3.79 4.86
C TYR A 93 15.57 -4.58 3.60
N ASN A 94 14.77 -5.62 3.73
CA ASN A 94 14.14 -6.35 2.63
C ASN A 94 12.65 -6.00 2.61
N HIS A 95 12.10 -5.61 1.47
CA HIS A 95 10.74 -5.09 1.35
C HIS A 95 9.69 -6.07 1.93
N MET A 96 8.91 -5.60 2.88
CA MET A 96 8.05 -6.44 3.72
C MET A 96 6.62 -6.58 3.19
N GLY A 97 6.18 -5.69 2.28
CA GLY A 97 4.79 -5.61 1.86
C GLY A 97 4.55 -5.66 0.36
N THR A 98 3.39 -5.18 -0.02
CA THR A 98 3.02 -4.88 -1.40
C THR A 98 2.85 -3.38 -1.53
N ASP A 99 3.64 -2.75 -2.41
CA ASP A 99 3.51 -1.33 -2.72
C ASP A 99 2.56 -1.12 -3.90
N ILE A 100 1.51 -0.36 -3.65
CA ILE A 100 0.45 -0.07 -4.60
C ILE A 100 0.43 1.43 -4.86
N PHE A 101 1.13 1.87 -5.92
CA PHE A 101 1.27 3.29 -6.26
C PHE A 101 0.03 3.83 -6.99
N LEU A 102 -0.20 5.13 -6.87
CA LEU A 102 -1.27 5.81 -7.59
C LEU A 102 -0.83 6.17 -9.02
N TRP A 103 -1.73 5.96 -10.00
CA TRP A 103 -1.45 6.25 -11.41
C TRP A 103 -2.73 6.52 -12.20
N PRO A 104 -2.73 7.52 -13.11
CA PRO A 104 -1.74 8.60 -13.26
C PRO A 104 -1.93 9.70 -12.21
N PHE A 105 -0.98 10.65 -12.12
CA PHE A 105 -1.05 11.86 -11.29
C PHE A 105 -1.19 11.55 -9.79
N ALA A 106 -0.18 10.93 -9.22
CA ALA A 106 -0.21 10.41 -7.85
C ALA A 106 -0.42 11.51 -6.80
N TRP A 107 0.32 12.62 -6.91
CA TRP A 107 0.19 13.74 -5.99
C TRP A 107 -1.12 14.49 -6.15
N TYR A 108 -1.63 14.61 -7.39
CA TYR A 108 -2.94 15.18 -7.65
C TYR A 108 -4.05 14.33 -7.01
N LYS A 109 -3.99 13.01 -7.19
CA LYS A 109 -4.95 12.08 -6.57
C LYS A 109 -4.93 12.12 -5.05
N MET A 110 -3.74 12.19 -4.45
CA MET A 110 -3.59 12.36 -3.02
C MET A 110 -4.15 13.71 -2.55
N GLU A 111 -3.84 14.81 -3.24
CA GLU A 111 -4.32 16.16 -2.87
C GLU A 111 -5.84 16.24 -2.87
N HIS A 112 -6.50 15.59 -3.84
CA HIS A 112 -7.95 15.64 -4.05
C HIS A 112 -8.71 14.45 -3.43
N ASP A 113 -8.05 13.64 -2.57
CA ASP A 113 -8.64 12.49 -1.88
C ASP A 113 -9.29 11.46 -2.84
N GLU A 114 -8.71 11.27 -4.03
CA GLU A 114 -9.31 10.45 -5.09
C GLU A 114 -9.19 8.94 -4.87
N VAL A 115 -8.32 8.48 -3.96
CA VAL A 115 -8.10 7.05 -3.72
C VAL A 115 -8.16 6.72 -2.24
N GLU A 116 -9.20 5.99 -1.87
CA GLU A 116 -9.43 5.51 -0.53
C GLU A 116 -8.69 4.21 -0.25
N VAL A 117 -8.11 4.11 0.94
CA VAL A 117 -7.68 2.84 1.55
C VAL A 117 -8.87 2.25 2.29
N ILE A 118 -9.17 0.99 2.02
CA ILE A 118 -10.31 0.27 2.58
C ILE A 118 -9.86 -1.04 3.22
N ALA A 119 -10.57 -1.50 4.25
CA ALA A 119 -10.27 -2.75 4.93
C ALA A 119 -10.36 -3.95 3.96
N ALA A 120 -9.26 -4.66 3.77
CA ALA A 120 -9.19 -5.83 2.89
C ALA A 120 -10.06 -7.00 3.38
N ALA A 121 -10.29 -7.07 4.68
CA ALA A 121 -11.15 -8.06 5.34
C ALA A 121 -11.75 -7.46 6.62
N PRO A 122 -12.84 -8.04 7.16
CA PRO A 122 -13.41 -7.57 8.41
C PRO A 122 -12.48 -7.87 9.59
N GLY A 123 -12.46 -6.99 10.58
CA GLY A 123 -11.63 -7.17 11.78
C GLY A 123 -11.74 -6.03 12.78
N THR A 124 -10.95 -6.10 13.83
CA THR A 124 -10.83 -5.08 14.86
C THR A 124 -9.60 -4.22 14.64
N ILE A 125 -9.73 -2.91 14.72
CA ILE A 125 -8.59 -1.99 14.70
C ILE A 125 -7.76 -2.23 15.96
N ILE A 126 -6.50 -2.63 15.79
CA ILE A 126 -5.56 -2.91 16.89
C ILE A 126 -4.51 -1.80 17.08
N GLY A 127 -4.42 -0.87 16.14
CA GLY A 127 -3.53 0.28 16.23
C GLY A 127 -3.80 1.29 15.14
N LYS A 128 -3.37 2.54 15.38
CA LYS A 128 -3.44 3.65 14.42
C LYS A 128 -2.35 4.66 14.72
N ASP A 129 -1.63 5.09 13.68
CA ASP A 129 -0.69 6.21 13.73
C ASP A 129 -1.19 7.32 12.81
N ASN A 130 -1.22 8.55 13.31
CA ASN A 130 -1.71 9.70 12.56
C ASN A 130 -1.02 10.99 13.03
N GLY A 131 -1.00 12.00 12.19
CA GLY A 131 -0.41 13.30 12.51
C GLY A 131 1.00 13.49 11.96
N ASN A 132 1.54 12.49 11.29
CA ASN A 132 2.88 12.54 10.72
C ASN A 132 2.87 13.21 9.35
N TYR A 133 4.00 13.83 8.97
CA TYR A 133 4.16 14.46 7.66
C TYR A 133 3.99 13.42 6.54
N ASP A 134 3.24 13.78 5.49
CA ASP A 134 2.77 12.85 4.48
C ASP A 134 3.16 13.21 3.04
N ARG A 135 4.17 14.05 2.86
CA ARG A 135 4.69 14.43 1.52
C ARG A 135 6.18 14.12 1.41
N ASN A 136 6.58 12.95 1.89
CA ASN A 136 7.95 12.49 1.81
C ASN A 136 8.33 12.06 0.38
N CYS A 137 9.61 12.21 0.03
CA CYS A 137 10.18 11.95 -1.27
C CYS A 137 11.49 11.14 -1.17
N GLY A 138 11.59 10.31 -0.14
CA GLY A 138 12.81 9.51 0.10
C GLY A 138 12.58 8.44 1.15
N LEU A 139 13.51 7.52 1.20
CA LEU A 139 13.49 6.36 2.11
C LEU A 139 14.24 6.68 3.42
N SER A 140 14.04 7.87 3.99
CA SER A 140 14.62 8.19 5.28
C SER A 140 13.82 7.50 6.40
N ALA A 141 14.49 6.65 7.14
CA ALA A 141 13.93 5.90 8.26
C ALA A 141 13.61 6.74 9.51
N GLU A 142 13.91 8.03 9.52
CA GLU A 142 13.75 8.90 10.69
C GLU A 142 12.34 9.48 10.86
N VAL A 143 11.39 9.12 9.99
CA VAL A 143 10.05 9.70 9.98
C VAL A 143 8.97 8.64 10.14
N ASP A 144 8.14 8.83 11.16
CA ASP A 144 6.97 7.99 11.40
C ASP A 144 5.94 8.12 10.27
N TRP A 145 5.26 7.03 9.97
CA TRP A 145 4.18 7.01 8.99
C TRP A 145 2.79 7.19 9.62
N ASN A 146 1.79 7.45 8.79
CA ASN A 146 0.39 7.34 9.16
C ASN A 146 -0.12 5.98 8.71
N ALA A 147 -0.78 5.23 9.60
CA ALA A 147 -1.16 3.85 9.34
C ALA A 147 -2.40 3.40 10.12
N VAL A 148 -3.01 2.32 9.67
CA VAL A 148 -4.06 1.57 10.40
C VAL A 148 -3.67 0.09 10.42
N TYR A 149 -3.85 -0.56 11.56
CA TYR A 149 -3.54 -1.97 11.78
C TYR A 149 -4.81 -2.70 12.21
N ILE A 150 -5.12 -3.84 11.57
CA ILE A 150 -6.35 -4.59 11.81
C ILE A 150 -6.00 -6.04 12.16
N GLN A 151 -6.62 -6.59 13.21
CA GLN A 151 -6.62 -8.02 13.49
C GLN A 151 -7.94 -8.65 13.05
N HIS A 152 -7.83 -9.72 12.29
CA HIS A 152 -8.94 -10.47 11.73
C HIS A 152 -9.39 -11.61 12.68
N PRO A 153 -10.60 -12.19 12.47
CA PRO A 153 -11.14 -13.25 13.34
C PRO A 153 -10.30 -14.53 13.40
N ASP A 154 -9.46 -14.81 12.42
CA ASP A 154 -8.56 -15.97 12.40
C ASP A 154 -7.17 -15.68 13.02
N GLY A 155 -6.98 -14.48 13.60
CA GLY A 155 -5.75 -14.03 14.21
C GLY A 155 -4.77 -13.36 13.24
N THR A 156 -4.98 -13.45 11.93
CA THR A 156 -4.13 -12.73 10.96
C THR A 156 -4.25 -11.21 11.16
N ARG A 157 -3.21 -10.48 10.78
CA ARG A 157 -3.18 -9.02 10.88
C ARG A 157 -2.87 -8.40 9.51
N THR A 158 -3.44 -7.24 9.23
CA THR A 158 -3.12 -6.44 8.04
C THR A 158 -2.74 -5.03 8.43
N TRP A 159 -1.68 -4.52 7.80
CA TRP A 159 -1.14 -3.19 8.01
C TRP A 159 -1.31 -2.35 6.75
N TYR A 160 -1.74 -1.11 6.93
CA TYR A 160 -2.01 -0.15 5.85
C TYR A 160 -1.19 1.10 6.11
N GLY A 161 0.00 1.19 5.50
CA GLY A 161 0.99 2.24 5.73
C GLY A 161 0.97 3.37 4.70
N HIS A 162 1.73 4.42 4.99
CA HIS A 162 1.92 5.64 4.19
C HIS A 162 0.67 6.50 3.96
N LEU A 163 -0.32 6.44 4.84
CA LEU A 163 -1.60 7.15 4.68
C LEU A 163 -1.42 8.69 4.74
N LYS A 164 -2.38 9.41 4.15
CA LYS A 164 -2.47 10.87 4.20
C LYS A 164 -2.78 11.34 5.62
N ASN A 165 -2.06 12.36 6.06
CA ASN A 165 -2.24 12.95 7.39
C ASN A 165 -3.67 13.50 7.57
N GLY A 166 -4.28 13.18 8.70
CA GLY A 166 -5.62 13.66 9.05
C GLY A 166 -6.77 12.99 8.29
N SER A 167 -6.49 12.01 7.40
CA SER A 167 -7.52 11.32 6.61
C SER A 167 -8.03 10.04 7.25
N LEU A 168 -7.43 9.56 8.34
CA LEU A 168 -7.75 8.25 8.90
C LEU A 168 -9.19 8.19 9.41
N THR A 169 -9.79 7.00 9.28
CA THR A 169 -11.12 6.69 9.81
C THR A 169 -11.31 7.25 11.23
N PRO A 170 -12.51 7.80 11.57
CA PRO A 170 -12.80 8.26 12.93
C PRO A 170 -12.92 7.12 13.96
N LYS A 171 -13.00 5.87 13.50
CA LYS A 171 -13.00 4.69 14.37
C LYS A 171 -11.71 4.60 15.20
N LYS A 172 -11.83 4.03 16.38
CA LYS A 172 -10.74 3.93 17.37
C LYS A 172 -10.19 2.51 17.44
N VAL A 173 -9.07 2.35 18.11
CA VAL A 173 -8.57 1.05 18.55
C VAL A 173 -9.66 0.36 19.36
N GLY A 174 -9.96 -0.89 19.02
CA GLY A 174 -11.05 -1.70 19.55
C GLY A 174 -12.33 -1.67 18.71
N ASP A 175 -12.50 -0.73 17.79
CA ASP A 175 -13.67 -0.69 16.92
C ASP A 175 -13.55 -1.73 15.79
N TRP A 176 -14.67 -2.36 15.46
CA TRP A 176 -14.82 -3.29 14.35
C TRP A 176 -14.96 -2.55 13.03
N VAL A 177 -14.31 -3.06 11.97
CA VAL A 177 -14.49 -2.64 10.58
C VAL A 177 -14.98 -3.79 9.73
N GLU A 178 -15.83 -3.49 8.78
CA GLU A 178 -16.27 -4.44 7.76
C GLU A 178 -15.33 -4.43 6.56
N ARG A 179 -15.33 -5.51 5.77
CA ARG A 179 -14.63 -5.53 4.48
C ARG A 179 -15.09 -4.37 3.59
N GLY A 180 -14.13 -3.64 3.01
CA GLY A 180 -14.41 -2.49 2.15
C GLY A 180 -14.75 -1.21 2.91
N GLU A 181 -14.69 -1.21 4.24
CA GLU A 181 -14.89 -0.02 5.05
C GLU A 181 -13.69 0.92 4.95
N TYR A 182 -13.95 2.22 4.92
CA TYR A 182 -12.94 3.28 4.80
C TYR A 182 -11.96 3.29 5.96
N LEU A 183 -10.66 3.34 5.65
CA LEU A 183 -9.57 3.45 6.62
C LEU A 183 -8.81 4.77 6.53
N GLY A 184 -8.69 5.34 5.34
CA GLY A 184 -7.97 6.58 5.09
C GLY A 184 -7.79 6.86 3.60
N ILE A 185 -6.99 7.86 3.29
CA ILE A 185 -6.58 8.22 1.92
C ILE A 185 -5.12 7.80 1.73
N VAL A 186 -4.78 7.37 0.52
CA VAL A 186 -3.38 7.08 0.16
C VAL A 186 -2.55 8.36 0.26
N GLY A 187 -1.40 8.27 0.94
CA GLY A 187 -0.47 9.37 1.14
C GLY A 187 0.97 8.98 0.82
N SER A 188 1.91 9.73 1.40
CA SER A 188 3.36 9.50 1.30
C SER A 188 4.04 9.82 2.65
N SER A 189 3.48 9.33 3.76
CA SER A 189 4.05 9.50 5.11
C SER A 189 5.12 8.43 5.39
N GLY A 190 6.05 8.71 6.29
CA GLY A 190 7.16 7.81 6.61
C GLY A 190 8.21 7.70 5.50
N ALA A 191 8.93 6.58 5.43
CA ALA A 191 9.92 6.29 4.40
C ALA A 191 9.23 5.98 3.05
N SER A 192 8.93 7.03 2.29
CA SER A 192 8.14 6.94 1.05
C SER A 192 8.67 7.87 -0.02
N THR A 193 8.74 7.40 -1.26
CA THR A 193 9.21 8.17 -2.43
C THR A 193 8.08 8.86 -3.19
N GLY A 194 6.82 8.64 -2.82
CA GLY A 194 5.63 9.21 -3.45
C GLY A 194 4.35 8.50 -3.03
N PRO A 195 3.16 9.01 -3.38
CA PRO A 195 1.90 8.46 -2.92
C PRO A 195 1.68 7.01 -3.34
N HIS A 196 1.65 6.12 -2.35
CA HIS A 196 1.34 4.69 -2.50
C HIS A 196 0.79 4.12 -1.19
N LEU A 197 0.11 3.00 -1.27
CA LEU A 197 -0.22 2.17 -0.12
C LEU A 197 0.87 1.11 0.03
N HIS A 198 1.50 1.04 1.19
CA HIS A 198 2.29 -0.11 1.63
C HIS A 198 1.38 -1.04 2.43
N PHE A 199 1.24 -2.29 1.97
CA PHE A 199 0.31 -3.26 2.54
C PHE A 199 1.03 -4.53 2.98
N GLU A 200 0.97 -4.82 4.28
CA GLU A 200 1.58 -6.01 4.88
C GLU A 200 0.51 -6.95 5.45
N VAL A 201 0.85 -8.23 5.52
CA VAL A 201 0.03 -9.27 6.13
C VAL A 201 0.89 -10.10 7.10
N TYR A 202 0.38 -10.33 8.28
CA TYR A 202 0.98 -11.20 9.29
C TYR A 202 0.00 -12.33 9.63
N ASP A 203 0.52 -13.49 9.92
CA ASP A 203 -0.30 -14.62 10.41
C ASP A 203 -0.64 -14.48 11.89
N SER A 204 -1.31 -15.50 12.46
CA SER A 204 -1.72 -15.51 13.87
C SER A 204 -0.55 -15.62 14.84
N ASP A 205 0.62 -16.07 14.40
CA ASP A 205 1.82 -16.19 15.21
C ASP A 205 2.66 -14.90 15.16
N GLY A 206 2.29 -13.94 14.29
CA GLY A 206 2.96 -12.68 14.07
C GLY A 206 4.06 -12.74 13.01
N ASP A 207 4.14 -13.83 12.27
CA ASP A 207 5.09 -13.98 11.18
C ASP A 207 4.59 -13.28 9.92
N LEU A 208 5.49 -12.53 9.25
CA LEU A 208 5.19 -11.85 7.99
C LEU A 208 4.84 -12.85 6.89
N VAL A 209 3.72 -12.66 6.21
CA VAL A 209 3.20 -13.51 5.14
C VAL A 209 3.00 -12.73 3.86
N ASP A 210 3.49 -13.24 2.73
CA ASP A 210 3.14 -12.69 1.42
C ASP A 210 1.76 -13.19 1.00
N PRO A 211 0.76 -12.30 0.77
CA PRO A 211 -0.58 -12.71 0.39
C PRO A 211 -0.68 -13.31 -1.02
N TYR A 212 0.34 -13.16 -1.85
CA TYR A 212 0.38 -13.72 -3.19
C TYR A 212 0.94 -15.14 -3.17
N ARG A 213 0.29 -16.05 -3.89
CA ARG A 213 0.83 -17.38 -4.17
C ARG A 213 1.56 -17.38 -5.51
N GLY A 214 2.74 -17.97 -5.53
CA GLY A 214 3.57 -18.13 -6.73
C GLY A 214 4.63 -19.21 -6.57
N ASN A 215 5.49 -19.35 -7.57
CA ASN A 215 6.51 -20.41 -7.56
C ASN A 215 7.54 -20.21 -6.43
N CYS A 216 7.83 -18.98 -6.06
CA CYS A 216 8.76 -18.64 -4.97
C CYS A 216 8.04 -18.28 -3.67
N ASN A 217 6.71 -18.37 -3.61
CA ASN A 217 5.94 -18.34 -2.37
C ASN A 217 4.88 -19.43 -2.37
N GLN A 218 5.17 -20.53 -1.69
CA GLN A 218 4.29 -21.69 -1.52
C GLN A 218 3.99 -21.98 -0.05
N THR A 219 4.18 -20.99 0.81
CA THR A 219 3.98 -21.12 2.27
C THR A 219 2.53 -21.40 2.64
N THR A 220 1.59 -21.01 1.79
CA THR A 220 0.16 -21.30 1.94
C THR A 220 -0.32 -22.20 0.80
N ASP A 221 -1.34 -23.03 1.05
CA ASP A 221 -1.94 -23.90 0.01
C ASP A 221 -2.63 -23.10 -1.11
N ARG A 222 -2.99 -21.88 -0.84
CA ARG A 222 -3.67 -20.95 -1.77
C ARG A 222 -3.24 -19.52 -1.54
N SER A 223 -3.53 -18.65 -2.50
CA SER A 223 -3.44 -17.20 -2.30
C SER A 223 -4.36 -16.72 -1.17
N LEU A 224 -3.92 -15.71 -0.42
CA LEU A 224 -4.78 -15.02 0.55
C LEU A 224 -5.72 -13.99 -0.11
N TRP A 225 -5.49 -13.64 -1.37
CA TRP A 225 -6.40 -12.79 -2.12
C TRP A 225 -7.67 -13.53 -2.54
N LEU A 226 -8.84 -12.91 -2.39
CA LEU A 226 -10.11 -13.40 -2.97
C LEU A 226 -9.96 -13.62 -4.49
N ASN A 227 -9.32 -12.66 -5.14
CA ASN A 227 -9.01 -12.67 -6.55
C ASN A 227 -7.58 -12.17 -6.72
N GLN A 228 -6.61 -13.08 -6.70
CA GLN A 228 -5.22 -12.70 -6.91
C GLN A 228 -5.05 -12.10 -8.31
N ARG A 229 -4.50 -10.89 -8.36
CA ARG A 229 -4.15 -10.24 -9.63
C ARG A 229 -3.00 -10.98 -10.30
N SER A 230 -2.97 -10.94 -11.62
CA SER A 230 -1.84 -11.45 -12.39
C SER A 230 -0.57 -10.65 -12.04
N TYR A 231 0.59 -11.31 -12.09
CA TYR A 231 1.88 -10.64 -11.86
C TYR A 231 2.08 -9.43 -12.79
N PHE A 232 1.73 -9.59 -14.05
CA PHE A 232 1.52 -8.49 -14.99
C PHE A 232 0.03 -8.28 -15.17
N ASP A 233 -0.45 -7.09 -14.83
CA ASP A 233 -1.86 -6.68 -14.91
C ASP A 233 -1.99 -5.45 -15.82
N PRO A 234 -1.70 -5.59 -17.14
CA PRO A 234 -1.71 -4.46 -18.07
C PRO A 234 -3.12 -3.92 -18.26
N ALA A 235 -3.27 -2.62 -18.07
CA ALA A 235 -4.54 -1.94 -18.29
C ALA A 235 -4.35 -0.47 -18.66
N VAL A 236 -5.37 0.09 -19.28
CA VAL A 236 -5.53 1.54 -19.44
C VAL A 236 -6.16 2.07 -18.16
N ASN A 237 -5.40 2.84 -17.38
CA ASN A 237 -5.91 3.44 -16.14
C ASN A 237 -6.81 4.64 -16.45
N LYS A 238 -6.42 5.48 -17.42
CA LYS A 238 -7.18 6.68 -17.76
C LYS A 238 -6.98 7.10 -19.21
N LEU A 239 -8.05 7.62 -19.81
CA LEU A 239 -8.02 8.37 -21.05
C LEU A 239 -8.48 9.80 -20.75
N MET A 240 -7.74 10.79 -21.21
CA MET A 240 -8.04 12.19 -20.95
C MET A 240 -7.75 13.06 -22.16
N THR A 241 -8.47 14.18 -22.26
CA THR A 241 -8.12 15.30 -23.12
C THR A 241 -7.57 16.46 -22.30
N HIS A 242 -6.63 17.19 -22.89
CA HIS A 242 -5.91 18.28 -22.23
C HIS A 242 -5.80 19.49 -23.15
N SER A 243 -5.78 20.69 -22.59
CA SER A 243 -5.53 21.94 -23.31
C SER A 243 -4.05 22.19 -23.59
N ALA A 244 -3.17 21.54 -22.81
CA ALA A 244 -1.71 21.50 -22.96
C ALA A 244 -1.19 20.14 -22.42
N PRO A 245 0.03 19.70 -22.77
CA PRO A 245 0.63 18.52 -22.14
C PRO A 245 0.59 18.62 -20.63
N PRO A 246 0.19 17.54 -19.90
CA PRO A 246 0.28 17.53 -18.45
C PRO A 246 1.73 17.65 -18.01
N SER A 247 1.95 18.25 -16.83
CA SER A 247 3.28 18.36 -16.25
C SER A 247 3.41 17.51 -14.99
N PHE A 248 4.58 16.88 -14.84
CA PHE A 248 4.96 16.05 -13.71
C PHE A 248 6.17 16.69 -13.01
N PRO A 249 5.94 17.64 -12.09
CA PRO A 249 7.02 18.31 -11.38
C PRO A 249 7.73 17.35 -10.41
N ASP A 250 8.87 17.79 -9.90
CA ASP A 250 9.61 17.04 -8.89
C ASP A 250 8.78 16.89 -7.60
N CYS A 251 8.92 15.74 -6.96
CA CYS A 251 8.34 15.44 -5.66
C CYS A 251 8.67 16.54 -4.63
N PRO A 252 7.75 16.98 -3.78
CA PRO A 252 6.36 16.54 -3.62
C PRO A 252 5.33 17.46 -4.31
N GLN A 253 5.66 18.06 -5.42
CA GLN A 253 4.77 19.00 -6.10
C GLN A 253 3.65 18.26 -6.82
N VAL A 254 2.44 18.86 -6.78
CA VAL A 254 1.25 18.32 -7.43
C VAL A 254 1.35 18.48 -8.94
N GLU A 255 1.00 17.44 -9.68
CA GLU A 255 0.96 17.46 -11.13
C GLU A 255 -0.10 18.46 -11.65
N ASN A 256 0.20 19.11 -12.77
CA ASN A 256 -0.80 19.90 -13.46
C ASN A 256 -1.36 19.09 -14.64
N LEU A 257 -2.61 18.73 -14.54
CA LEU A 257 -3.27 17.89 -15.52
C LEU A 257 -3.56 18.64 -16.83
N ASN A 258 -3.75 19.97 -16.81
CA ASN A 258 -4.30 20.73 -17.94
C ASN A 258 -5.55 20.06 -18.56
N ALA A 259 -6.33 19.34 -17.72
CA ALA A 259 -7.51 18.58 -18.17
C ALA A 259 -8.58 19.51 -18.72
N GLN A 260 -9.10 19.18 -19.88
CA GLN A 260 -10.16 19.94 -20.54
C GLN A 260 -11.03 19.02 -21.38
N ASN A 261 -12.34 19.11 -21.22
CA ASN A 261 -13.31 18.26 -21.92
C ASN A 261 -14.13 19.04 -22.99
N GLU A 262 -14.08 20.37 -22.94
CA GLU A 262 -14.78 21.24 -23.88
C GLU A 262 -13.78 22.09 -24.66
N PHE A 263 -13.86 22.06 -25.99
CA PHE A 263 -12.95 22.76 -26.90
C PHE A 263 -13.74 23.61 -27.90
N GLN A 264 -13.14 24.71 -28.35
CA GLN A 264 -13.68 25.56 -29.38
C GLN A 264 -12.97 25.34 -30.71
N GLN A 265 -13.56 25.78 -31.79
CA GLN A 265 -12.92 25.70 -33.10
C GLN A 265 -11.59 26.49 -33.11
N GLY A 266 -10.50 25.79 -33.38
CA GLY A 266 -9.13 26.35 -33.43
C GLY A 266 -8.30 26.02 -32.20
N ASP A 267 -8.88 25.40 -31.17
CA ASP A 267 -8.13 24.93 -30.00
C ASP A 267 -7.22 23.75 -30.38
N SER A 268 -6.09 23.67 -29.68
CA SER A 268 -5.24 22.47 -29.72
C SER A 268 -5.74 21.48 -28.68
N ILE A 269 -5.92 20.23 -29.09
CA ILE A 269 -6.36 19.14 -28.22
C ILE A 269 -5.22 18.15 -28.09
N TYR A 270 -4.81 17.87 -26.83
CA TYR A 270 -3.85 16.83 -26.50
C TYR A 270 -4.64 15.65 -25.93
N PHE A 271 -4.39 14.47 -26.47
CA PHE A 271 -5.01 13.23 -26.02
C PHE A 271 -4.00 12.39 -25.22
N GLY A 272 -4.33 12.10 -23.97
CA GLY A 272 -3.52 11.29 -23.07
C GLY A 272 -4.11 9.90 -22.86
N SER A 273 -3.28 8.86 -23.00
CA SER A 273 -3.56 7.49 -22.58
C SER A 273 -2.58 7.06 -21.52
N TYR A 274 -3.07 6.64 -20.36
CA TYR A 274 -2.25 6.29 -19.18
C TYR A 274 -2.37 4.80 -18.91
N TYR A 275 -1.26 4.06 -19.11
CA TYR A 275 -1.19 2.61 -18.98
C TYR A 275 -0.43 2.20 -17.72
N ARG A 276 -0.76 1.03 -17.18
CA ARG A 276 0.05 0.33 -16.17
C ARG A 276 0.53 -1.01 -16.73
N ASP A 277 1.63 -1.53 -16.16
CA ASP A 277 2.17 -2.89 -16.42
C ASP A 277 2.34 -3.26 -17.90
N GLN A 278 2.54 -2.28 -18.77
CA GLN A 278 2.77 -2.53 -20.18
C GLN A 278 4.12 -3.22 -20.39
N GLN A 279 4.09 -4.44 -20.92
CA GLN A 279 5.30 -5.16 -21.27
C GLN A 279 5.86 -4.72 -22.62
N ALA A 280 7.19 -4.73 -22.74
CA ALA A 280 7.85 -4.48 -24.02
C ALA A 280 7.42 -5.54 -25.07
N GLY A 281 6.99 -5.07 -26.23
CA GLY A 281 6.53 -5.95 -27.34
C GLY A 281 5.04 -6.28 -27.32
N VAL A 282 4.28 -5.86 -26.32
CA VAL A 282 2.81 -5.94 -26.34
C VAL A 282 2.27 -4.69 -27.03
N MET A 283 1.58 -4.91 -28.15
CA MET A 283 0.90 -3.82 -28.86
C MET A 283 -0.41 -3.51 -28.15
N SER A 284 -0.53 -2.29 -27.60
CA SER A 284 -1.84 -1.77 -27.18
C SER A 284 -2.60 -1.28 -28.40
N ILE A 285 -3.76 -1.85 -28.63
CA ILE A 285 -4.67 -1.46 -29.71
C ILE A 285 -5.63 -0.41 -29.16
#